data_8a6eedcb1a03f2aee7ababd63f28a974
#
_entry.id   8a6eedcb1a03f2aee7ababd63f28a974
#
_cell.length_a   1.000
_cell.length_b   1.000
_cell.length_c   1.000
_cell.angle_alpha   90.00
_cell.angle_beta   90.00
_cell.angle_gamma   90.00
#
_symmetry.space_group_name_H-M   'P 1'
#
loop_
_entity.id
_entity.type
_entity.pdbx_description
1 polymer ?
#
loop_
_entity_poly.entity_id
_entity_poly.type
_entity_poly.pdbx_seq_one_letter_code
_entity_poly.pdbx_strand_id
1 'polypeptide(L)'
;MGNQRECGVLLPISSLPSKYGIGCFSKSAYEFVDQLKAAGQGCWQILPLGPTSYGDSPYQSFSTFAGNPYFISLEDLIEEGVLTKKECDAVDFGSREDDVDYEKIYKGRYKLLRKAYERSEISKNPDFVRFQQEQAHWLGDYALFMAVKDRFGGIPWTEWAEDIRLRWNNALDYYRKELYFEIEFQEYMQFKFYEQWAKLKAYANKRGIRIIGDIPIYVAMDSADTWANPGLFKLDENNEPTQVAGCPPDGFSATGQLWGNPLYRWDVHRNTGFEWWIKRLAHCFNMYDVVRIDHFRGFDEYYAIPYGDKDAKRGWWEKGPGMDLFRTVSYRLGHKDIIAEDLGFMTDSVKRLVEESGYPNMKVIEFAFDERDTGNASDYLPHNYNNNCVVYTGTHDNETLLGWFADITPEERHMVREYLWNFHDDEKGICRNMIRLVMGSVAGRCIIPIQDYLLLDNKARINQPSTLGKNWKWRLKEGQFSNELQKEMLILATRFGRRNWTLDPEEEK
;
A
#
# COMPACT_ATOMS: atom_id res chain seq x y z
N MET A 1 -6.50 8.79 28.07
CA MET A 1 -7.61 8.92 27.10
C MET A 1 -8.11 7.52 26.84
N GLY A 2 -9.40 7.23 27.04
CA GLY A 2 -9.94 5.88 26.83
C GLY A 2 -9.68 5.43 25.38
N ASN A 3 -9.33 4.16 25.19
CA ASN A 3 -9.15 3.56 23.87
C ASN A 3 -10.45 3.72 23.07
N GLN A 4 -10.52 4.76 22.24
CA GLN A 4 -11.64 4.96 21.34
C GLN A 4 -11.53 3.88 20.26
N ARG A 5 -12.54 3.00 20.15
CA ARG A 5 -12.60 1.99 19.10
C ARG A 5 -12.96 2.67 17.79
N GLU A 6 -12.31 2.27 16.70
CA GLU A 6 -12.50 2.85 15.37
C GLU A 6 -12.93 1.77 14.36
N CYS A 7 -13.58 2.20 13.29
CA CYS A 7 -13.76 1.37 12.09
C CYS A 7 -13.37 2.15 10.84
N GLY A 8 -13.08 1.41 9.79
CA GLY A 8 -12.70 1.98 8.50
C GLY A 8 -12.88 1.00 7.35
N VAL A 9 -12.61 1.51 6.17
CA VAL A 9 -12.72 0.78 4.91
C VAL A 9 -11.35 0.64 4.27
N LEU A 10 -11.05 -0.55 3.75
CA LEU A 10 -9.92 -0.77 2.84
C LEU A 10 -10.41 -0.59 1.41
N LEU A 11 -9.81 0.37 0.71
CA LEU A 11 -10.00 0.59 -0.73
C LEU A 11 -8.76 1.28 -1.32
N PRO A 12 -8.03 0.64 -2.25
CA PRO A 12 -6.92 1.28 -2.95
C PRO A 12 -7.35 2.53 -3.71
N ILE A 13 -6.48 3.52 -3.83
CA ILE A 13 -6.74 4.72 -4.67
C ILE A 13 -7.05 4.30 -6.12
N SER A 14 -6.29 3.35 -6.67
CA SER A 14 -6.52 2.81 -8.02
C SER A 14 -7.92 2.24 -8.23
N SER A 15 -8.57 1.79 -7.15
CA SER A 15 -9.90 1.17 -7.18
C SER A 15 -11.06 2.16 -7.04
N LEU A 16 -10.81 3.45 -6.91
CA LEU A 16 -11.86 4.47 -6.94
C LEU A 16 -12.52 4.57 -8.33
N PRO A 17 -13.79 4.98 -8.40
CA PRO A 17 -14.41 5.34 -9.68
C PRO A 17 -13.62 6.42 -10.39
N SER A 18 -13.51 6.31 -11.71
CA SER A 18 -12.83 7.34 -12.52
C SER A 18 -13.27 7.28 -13.97
N LYS A 19 -13.47 8.43 -14.55
CA LYS A 19 -13.73 8.59 -15.98
C LYS A 19 -12.51 8.20 -16.82
N TYR A 20 -11.29 8.37 -16.29
CA TYR A 20 -10.03 8.22 -17.02
C TYR A 20 -9.27 6.94 -16.66
N GLY A 21 -10.02 5.85 -16.46
CA GLY A 21 -9.54 4.46 -16.50
C GLY A 21 -8.89 3.92 -15.24
N ILE A 22 -8.50 4.76 -14.28
CA ILE A 22 -7.94 4.35 -12.99
C ILE A 22 -8.35 5.36 -11.91
N GLY A 23 -8.59 4.88 -10.70
CA GLY A 23 -8.83 5.75 -9.55
C GLY A 23 -7.64 6.68 -9.29
N CYS A 24 -7.91 7.93 -8.96
CA CYS A 24 -6.91 8.96 -8.74
C CYS A 24 -7.42 10.03 -7.76
N PHE A 25 -6.64 11.09 -7.51
CA PHE A 25 -6.99 12.17 -6.57
C PHE A 25 -8.04 13.14 -7.12
N SER A 26 -8.96 12.63 -7.92
CA SER A 26 -10.06 13.38 -8.55
C SER A 26 -11.25 13.56 -7.60
N LYS A 27 -12.28 14.22 -8.11
CA LYS A 27 -13.55 14.43 -7.38
C LYS A 27 -14.08 13.15 -6.72
N SER A 28 -13.97 11.99 -7.37
CA SER A 28 -14.42 10.71 -6.80
C SER A 28 -13.71 10.33 -5.49
N ALA A 29 -12.46 10.75 -5.30
CA ALA A 29 -11.75 10.51 -4.05
C ALA A 29 -12.31 11.36 -2.91
N TYR A 30 -12.65 12.63 -3.18
CA TYR A 30 -13.31 13.50 -2.21
C TYR A 30 -14.73 13.03 -1.88
N GLU A 31 -15.50 12.61 -2.88
CA GLU A 31 -16.82 12.00 -2.70
C GLU A 31 -16.74 10.74 -1.84
N PHE A 32 -15.72 9.90 -2.05
CA PHE A 32 -15.52 8.71 -1.22
C PHE A 32 -15.23 9.06 0.25
N VAL A 33 -14.46 10.12 0.50
CA VAL A 33 -14.25 10.64 1.87
C VAL A 33 -15.57 11.07 2.49
N ASP A 34 -16.43 11.79 1.75
CA ASP A 34 -17.76 12.22 2.24
C ASP A 34 -18.67 11.02 2.52
N GLN A 35 -18.64 10.00 1.66
CA GLN A 35 -19.36 8.75 1.85
C GLN A 35 -18.88 7.98 3.09
N LEU A 36 -17.55 7.90 3.32
CA LEU A 36 -16.99 7.30 4.54
C LEU A 36 -17.47 8.04 5.79
N LYS A 37 -17.47 9.35 5.76
CA LYS A 37 -17.99 10.19 6.86
C LYS A 37 -19.47 9.92 7.11
N ALA A 38 -20.30 9.91 6.08
CA ALA A 38 -21.73 9.59 6.17
C ALA A 38 -21.97 8.15 6.71
N ALA A 39 -21.07 7.21 6.38
CA ALA A 39 -21.08 5.84 6.88
C ALA A 39 -20.52 5.70 8.31
N GLY A 40 -20.13 6.79 8.97
CA GLY A 40 -19.57 6.78 10.33
C GLY A 40 -18.18 6.19 10.45
N GLN A 41 -17.43 6.09 9.35
CA GLN A 41 -16.08 5.53 9.33
C GLN A 41 -15.05 6.57 9.80
N GLY A 42 -14.01 6.11 10.52
CA GLY A 42 -12.92 6.95 11.01
C GLY A 42 -11.59 6.69 10.33
N CYS A 43 -11.49 5.62 9.51
CA CYS A 43 -10.27 5.27 8.80
C CYS A 43 -10.54 4.93 7.33
N TRP A 44 -9.58 5.28 6.48
CA TRP A 44 -9.47 4.81 5.12
C TRP A 44 -8.10 4.15 4.92
N GLN A 45 -8.08 2.84 4.75
CA GLN A 45 -6.84 2.11 4.45
C GLN A 45 -6.65 2.01 2.95
N ILE A 46 -5.45 2.39 2.51
CA ILE A 46 -5.03 2.35 1.11
C ILE A 46 -3.81 1.44 0.96
N LEU A 47 -3.44 1.13 -0.28
CA LEU A 47 -2.22 0.41 -0.61
C LEU A 47 -1.06 1.38 -0.87
N PRO A 48 0.20 0.90 -0.99
CA PRO A 48 1.35 1.75 -1.27
C PRO A 48 1.12 2.66 -2.48
N LEU A 49 1.50 3.93 -2.36
CA LEU A 49 1.26 4.95 -3.38
C LEU A 49 2.43 5.15 -4.35
N GLY A 50 3.47 4.30 -4.28
CA GLY A 50 4.65 4.41 -5.13
C GLY A 50 4.39 4.07 -6.61
N PRO A 51 5.26 4.56 -7.52
CA PRO A 51 5.18 4.23 -8.94
C PRO A 51 5.40 2.73 -9.13
N THR A 52 4.49 2.08 -9.86
CA THR A 52 4.53 0.64 -10.09
C THR A 52 5.49 0.26 -11.21
N SER A 53 6.15 -0.88 -11.05
CA SER A 53 6.97 -1.51 -12.06
C SER A 53 6.19 -2.54 -12.88
N TYR A 54 6.89 -3.43 -13.57
CA TYR A 54 6.29 -4.54 -14.30
C TYR A 54 5.41 -5.40 -13.38
N GLY A 55 4.20 -5.71 -13.82
CA GLY A 55 3.21 -6.48 -13.05
C GLY A 55 2.25 -5.63 -12.21
N ASP A 56 2.38 -4.30 -12.25
CA ASP A 56 1.48 -3.30 -11.67
C ASP A 56 1.30 -3.41 -10.14
N SER A 57 2.14 -4.22 -9.47
CA SER A 57 2.08 -4.38 -8.02
C SER A 57 2.54 -3.12 -7.28
N PRO A 58 1.72 -2.57 -6.37
CA PRO A 58 2.12 -1.43 -5.55
C PRO A 58 3.26 -1.76 -4.56
N TYR A 59 3.55 -3.05 -4.34
CA TYR A 59 4.64 -3.53 -3.48
C TYR A 59 5.99 -3.67 -4.21
N GLN A 60 5.98 -3.48 -5.54
CA GLN A 60 7.19 -3.45 -6.38
C GLN A 60 7.30 -2.06 -7.02
N SER A 61 7.91 -1.13 -6.30
CA SER A 61 7.98 0.27 -6.71
C SER A 61 9.38 0.68 -7.16
N PHE A 62 9.46 1.59 -8.11
CA PHE A 62 10.72 2.22 -8.52
C PHE A 62 11.32 3.15 -7.45
N SER A 63 10.58 3.49 -6.41
CA SER A 63 11.06 4.29 -5.28
C SER A 63 10.15 4.13 -4.07
N THR A 64 10.75 4.08 -2.88
CA THR A 64 10.03 4.11 -1.60
C THR A 64 9.55 5.52 -1.21
N PHE A 65 9.99 6.56 -1.91
CA PHE A 65 9.63 7.96 -1.65
C PHE A 65 8.68 8.52 -2.71
N ALA A 66 8.84 8.15 -3.96
CA ALA A 66 8.07 8.74 -5.06
C ALA A 66 6.60 8.30 -5.04
N GLY A 67 5.74 9.19 -5.54
CA GLY A 67 4.33 8.89 -5.78
C GLY A 67 4.05 8.40 -7.20
N ASN A 68 3.01 7.61 -7.37
CA ASN A 68 2.60 7.05 -8.65
C ASN A 68 1.91 8.12 -9.52
N PRO A 69 2.47 8.48 -10.68
CA PRO A 69 1.87 9.46 -11.58
C PRO A 69 0.45 9.09 -12.07
N TYR A 70 0.07 7.82 -11.97
CA TYR A 70 -1.30 7.40 -12.32
C TYR A 70 -2.36 8.00 -11.40
N PHE A 71 -2.00 8.42 -10.20
CA PHE A 71 -2.95 9.01 -9.23
C PHE A 71 -3.12 10.52 -9.39
N ILE A 72 -2.37 11.17 -10.26
CA ILE A 72 -2.56 12.59 -10.58
C ILE A 72 -3.93 12.77 -11.26
N SER A 73 -4.78 13.63 -10.73
CA SER A 73 -6.08 13.99 -11.32
C SER A 73 -5.89 14.75 -12.64
N LEU A 74 -6.42 14.21 -13.73
CA LEU A 74 -6.46 14.91 -15.00
C LEU A 74 -7.50 16.04 -15.00
N GLU A 75 -8.56 15.90 -14.21
CA GLU A 75 -9.58 16.93 -14.02
C GLU A 75 -8.97 18.20 -13.42
N ASP A 76 -8.13 18.05 -12.38
CA ASP A 76 -7.43 19.20 -11.77
C ASP A 76 -6.49 19.89 -12.78
N LEU A 77 -5.79 19.10 -13.63
CA LEU A 77 -4.94 19.66 -14.68
C LEU A 77 -5.75 20.36 -15.79
N ILE A 78 -7.01 19.96 -16.02
CA ILE A 78 -7.93 20.69 -16.89
C ILE A 78 -8.36 22.00 -16.24
N GLU A 79 -8.69 22.00 -14.95
CA GLU A 79 -9.03 23.21 -14.19
C GLU A 79 -7.86 24.20 -14.12
N GLU A 80 -6.63 23.71 -14.01
CA GLU A 80 -5.41 24.54 -14.10
C GLU A 80 -5.15 25.10 -15.51
N GLY A 81 -5.87 24.63 -16.52
CA GLY A 81 -5.74 25.11 -17.91
C GLY A 81 -4.55 24.53 -18.68
N VAL A 82 -3.80 23.56 -18.11
CA VAL A 82 -2.67 22.91 -18.79
C VAL A 82 -3.09 21.73 -19.67
N LEU A 83 -4.29 21.20 -19.45
CA LEU A 83 -4.97 20.24 -20.32
C LEU A 83 -6.34 20.74 -20.72
N THR A 84 -6.90 20.17 -21.77
CA THR A 84 -8.30 20.38 -22.15
C THR A 84 -9.10 19.09 -21.99
N LYS A 85 -10.37 19.23 -21.63
CA LYS A 85 -11.30 18.08 -21.55
C LYS A 85 -11.32 17.27 -22.87
N LYS A 86 -11.28 17.97 -24.02
CA LYS A 86 -11.26 17.32 -25.34
C LYS A 86 -10.02 16.42 -25.55
N GLU A 87 -8.86 16.84 -25.07
CA GLU A 87 -7.62 16.04 -25.16
C GLU A 87 -7.71 14.80 -24.29
N CYS A 88 -8.22 14.94 -23.06
CA CYS A 88 -8.37 13.81 -22.14
C CYS A 88 -9.43 12.83 -22.63
N ASP A 89 -10.57 13.32 -23.13
CA ASP A 89 -11.66 12.51 -23.67
C ASP A 89 -11.28 11.78 -24.97
N ALA A 90 -10.26 12.23 -25.69
CA ALA A 90 -9.78 11.60 -26.91
C ALA A 90 -8.85 10.39 -26.66
N VAL A 91 -8.43 10.15 -25.43
CA VAL A 91 -7.56 9.02 -25.07
C VAL A 91 -8.39 7.83 -24.64
N ASP A 92 -8.07 6.67 -25.19
CA ASP A 92 -8.67 5.39 -24.77
C ASP A 92 -7.97 4.87 -23.51
N PHE A 93 -8.69 4.87 -22.38
CA PHE A 93 -8.24 4.33 -21.10
C PHE A 93 -8.85 2.97 -20.74
N GLY A 94 -9.49 2.30 -21.70
CA GLY A 94 -10.24 1.06 -21.47
C GLY A 94 -11.76 1.30 -21.48
N SER A 95 -12.50 0.23 -21.69
CA SER A 95 -13.97 0.28 -21.83
C SER A 95 -14.73 -0.20 -20.60
N ARG A 96 -14.04 -0.80 -19.62
CA ARG A 96 -14.66 -1.35 -18.41
C ARG A 96 -14.61 -0.35 -17.25
N GLU A 97 -15.71 -0.17 -16.56
CA GLU A 97 -15.81 0.69 -15.39
C GLU A 97 -15.19 0.03 -14.14
N ASP A 98 -15.18 -1.29 -14.10
CA ASP A 98 -14.78 -2.10 -12.95
C ASP A 98 -13.39 -2.76 -13.09
N ASP A 99 -12.60 -2.34 -14.09
CA ASP A 99 -11.30 -2.92 -14.38
C ASP A 99 -10.32 -1.84 -14.85
N VAL A 100 -9.05 -1.96 -14.49
CA VAL A 100 -7.95 -1.10 -14.97
C VAL A 100 -7.23 -1.78 -16.10
N ASP A 101 -7.15 -1.11 -17.25
CA ASP A 101 -6.27 -1.50 -18.36
C ASP A 101 -4.94 -0.77 -18.25
N TYR A 102 -3.98 -1.35 -17.51
CA TYR A 102 -2.70 -0.70 -17.21
C TYR A 102 -1.89 -0.36 -18.46
N GLU A 103 -1.98 -1.12 -19.54
CA GLU A 103 -1.29 -0.80 -20.78
C GLU A 103 -1.80 0.52 -21.37
N LYS A 104 -3.13 0.70 -21.41
CA LYS A 104 -3.76 1.94 -21.89
C LYS A 104 -3.50 3.10 -20.94
N ILE A 105 -3.53 2.84 -19.63
CA ILE A 105 -3.19 3.84 -18.61
C ILE A 105 -1.76 4.35 -18.83
N TYR A 106 -0.78 3.46 -18.93
CA TYR A 106 0.62 3.84 -19.19
C TYR A 106 0.75 4.70 -20.44
N LYS A 107 0.27 4.21 -21.58
CA LYS A 107 0.37 4.91 -22.87
C LYS A 107 -0.37 6.25 -22.88
N GLY A 108 -1.55 6.30 -22.27
CA GLY A 108 -2.42 7.48 -22.31
C GLY A 108 -2.03 8.57 -21.32
N ARG A 109 -1.81 8.19 -20.06
CA ARG A 109 -1.57 9.19 -18.99
C ARG A 109 -0.23 9.89 -19.14
N TYR A 110 0.85 9.15 -19.38
CA TYR A 110 2.16 9.79 -19.57
C TYR A 110 2.18 10.78 -20.74
N LYS A 111 1.46 10.49 -21.83
CA LYS A 111 1.31 11.41 -22.96
C LYS A 111 0.59 12.71 -22.58
N LEU A 112 -0.45 12.62 -21.73
CA LEU A 112 -1.17 13.80 -21.25
C LEU A 112 -0.35 14.57 -20.21
N LEU A 113 0.29 13.87 -19.27
CA LEU A 113 1.17 14.48 -18.28
C LEU A 113 2.35 15.25 -18.94
N ARG A 114 2.91 14.71 -20.03
CA ARG A 114 3.95 15.40 -20.81
C ARG A 114 3.41 16.71 -21.40
N LYS A 115 2.22 16.67 -22.00
CA LYS A 115 1.58 17.91 -22.51
C LYS A 115 1.32 18.94 -21.40
N ALA A 116 0.86 18.47 -20.24
CA ALA A 116 0.63 19.34 -19.09
C ALA A 116 1.94 19.99 -18.62
N TYR A 117 3.01 19.21 -18.51
CA TYR A 117 4.34 19.72 -18.17
C TYR A 117 4.83 20.79 -19.16
N GLU A 118 4.79 20.53 -20.47
CA GLU A 118 5.25 21.44 -21.50
C GLU A 118 4.51 22.80 -21.50
N ARG A 119 3.27 22.82 -20.99
CA ARG A 119 2.43 24.04 -20.91
C ARG A 119 2.49 24.72 -19.55
N SER A 120 3.01 24.06 -18.53
CA SER A 120 2.93 24.52 -17.14
C SER A 120 3.91 25.64 -16.81
N GLU A 121 4.97 25.84 -17.61
CA GLU A 121 6.10 26.73 -17.28
C GLU A 121 6.63 26.50 -15.84
N ILE A 122 6.69 25.24 -15.43
CA ILE A 122 6.84 24.82 -14.02
C ILE A 122 8.09 25.39 -13.35
N SER A 123 9.18 25.57 -14.10
CA SER A 123 10.44 26.17 -13.60
C SER A 123 10.28 27.59 -13.05
N LYS A 124 9.19 28.29 -13.40
CA LYS A 124 8.86 29.61 -12.87
C LYS A 124 8.01 29.56 -11.59
N ASN A 125 7.53 28.38 -11.21
CA ASN A 125 6.65 28.21 -10.05
C ASN A 125 7.47 28.18 -8.75
N PRO A 126 7.31 29.13 -7.81
CA PRO A 126 8.09 29.15 -6.58
C PRO A 126 7.79 27.97 -5.64
N ASP A 127 6.58 27.40 -5.69
CA ASP A 127 6.21 26.24 -4.90
C ASP A 127 6.90 24.98 -5.42
N PHE A 128 7.10 24.87 -6.73
CA PHE A 128 7.89 23.80 -7.32
C PHE A 128 9.35 23.87 -6.90
N VAL A 129 9.96 25.06 -6.93
CA VAL A 129 11.34 25.25 -6.48
C VAL A 129 11.48 24.90 -5.00
N ARG A 130 10.53 25.31 -4.17
CA ARG A 130 10.51 24.93 -2.75
C ARG A 130 10.38 23.41 -2.58
N PHE A 131 9.50 22.74 -3.32
CA PHE A 131 9.32 21.29 -3.30
C PHE A 131 10.64 20.57 -3.66
N GLN A 132 11.35 21.02 -4.71
CA GLN A 132 12.66 20.46 -5.07
C GLN A 132 13.67 20.56 -3.92
N GLN A 133 13.70 21.69 -3.19
CA GLN A 133 14.59 21.90 -2.05
C GLN A 133 14.20 21.00 -0.85
N GLU A 134 12.93 20.93 -0.50
CA GLU A 134 12.41 20.13 0.60
C GLU A 134 12.60 18.63 0.36
N GLN A 135 12.50 18.19 -0.89
CA GLN A 135 12.61 16.77 -1.29
C GLN A 135 13.99 16.40 -1.85
N ALA A 136 14.99 17.28 -1.72
CA ALA A 136 16.33 17.10 -2.30
C ALA A 136 17.03 15.78 -1.90
N HIS A 137 16.63 15.18 -0.77
CA HIS A 137 17.26 13.95 -0.25
C HIS A 137 16.91 12.68 -1.04
N TRP A 138 15.92 12.74 -1.97
CA TRP A 138 15.53 11.60 -2.81
C TRP A 138 15.16 12.02 -4.24
N LEU A 139 14.53 13.18 -4.42
CA LEU A 139 13.87 13.58 -5.66
C LEU A 139 14.82 13.63 -6.86
N GLY A 140 16.01 14.21 -6.68
CA GLY A 140 17.00 14.35 -7.76
C GLY A 140 17.54 12.98 -8.24
N ASP A 141 17.79 12.05 -7.33
CA ASP A 141 18.22 10.69 -7.69
C ASP A 141 17.09 9.89 -8.34
N TYR A 142 15.86 10.02 -7.86
CA TYR A 142 14.69 9.38 -8.47
C TYR A 142 14.42 9.92 -9.89
N ALA A 143 14.40 11.23 -10.05
CA ALA A 143 14.13 11.85 -11.35
C ALA A 143 15.21 11.50 -12.40
N LEU A 144 16.49 11.49 -11.99
CA LEU A 144 17.58 11.03 -12.84
C LEU A 144 17.44 9.53 -13.16
N PHE A 145 17.15 8.68 -12.16
CA PHE A 145 16.93 7.25 -12.37
C PHE A 145 15.86 6.98 -13.42
N MET A 146 14.70 7.63 -13.31
CA MET A 146 13.59 7.45 -14.25
C MET A 146 13.93 7.97 -15.65
N ALA A 147 14.60 9.13 -15.75
CA ALA A 147 15.02 9.69 -17.03
C ALA A 147 16.04 8.79 -17.74
N VAL A 148 17.01 8.24 -17.01
CA VAL A 148 17.99 7.30 -17.54
C VAL A 148 17.31 5.98 -17.93
N LYS A 149 16.39 5.48 -17.10
CA LYS A 149 15.61 4.27 -17.39
C LYS A 149 14.83 4.40 -18.70
N ASP A 150 14.15 5.52 -18.90
CA ASP A 150 13.44 5.81 -20.15
C ASP A 150 14.41 5.88 -21.34
N ARG A 151 15.57 6.50 -21.17
CA ARG A 151 16.63 6.59 -22.20
C ARG A 151 17.16 5.22 -22.61
N PHE A 152 17.22 4.24 -21.69
CA PHE A 152 17.62 2.86 -21.94
C PHE A 152 16.44 1.93 -22.29
N GLY A 153 15.27 2.47 -22.60
CA GLY A 153 14.11 1.67 -23.04
C GLY A 153 13.43 0.86 -21.94
N GLY A 154 13.58 1.27 -20.68
CA GLY A 154 12.91 0.67 -19.54
C GLY A 154 13.60 -0.56 -18.95
N ILE A 155 14.79 -0.95 -19.44
CA ILE A 155 15.54 -2.10 -18.89
C ILE A 155 15.95 -1.84 -17.42
N PRO A 156 16.14 -2.89 -16.60
CA PRO A 156 16.64 -2.74 -15.24
C PRO A 156 17.97 -2.00 -15.17
N TRP A 157 18.17 -1.21 -14.12
CA TRP A 157 19.40 -0.44 -13.96
C TRP A 157 20.67 -1.29 -13.87
N THR A 158 20.55 -2.54 -13.46
CA THR A 158 21.65 -3.53 -13.43
C THR A 158 22.19 -3.85 -14.82
N GLU A 159 21.41 -3.60 -15.88
CA GLU A 159 21.77 -3.80 -17.29
C GLU A 159 22.22 -2.51 -18.00
N TRP A 160 22.29 -1.37 -17.30
CA TRP A 160 22.75 -0.11 -17.87
C TRP A 160 24.27 -0.14 -18.15
N ALA A 161 24.75 0.83 -18.94
CA ALA A 161 26.16 1.05 -19.12
C ALA A 161 26.89 1.21 -17.78
N GLU A 162 28.09 0.66 -17.66
CA GLU A 162 28.79 0.51 -16.39
C GLU A 162 28.99 1.83 -15.65
N ASP A 163 29.33 2.89 -16.36
CA ASP A 163 29.60 4.22 -15.81
C ASP A 163 28.38 4.82 -15.07
N ILE A 164 27.20 4.76 -15.67
CA ILE A 164 25.97 5.24 -15.03
C ILE A 164 25.37 4.21 -14.06
N ARG A 165 25.53 2.91 -14.34
CA ARG A 165 25.14 1.82 -13.43
C ARG A 165 25.86 1.94 -12.08
N LEU A 166 27.18 2.22 -12.12
CA LEU A 166 28.03 2.40 -10.93
C LEU A 166 28.08 3.85 -10.44
N ARG A 167 27.28 4.74 -11.04
CA ARG A 167 27.14 6.15 -10.63
C ARG A 167 28.46 6.92 -10.64
N TRP A 168 29.30 6.76 -11.66
CA TRP A 168 30.51 7.55 -11.79
C TRP A 168 30.16 9.05 -11.97
N ASN A 169 30.87 9.93 -11.30
CA ASN A 169 30.55 11.36 -11.27
C ASN A 169 30.42 11.98 -12.66
N ASN A 170 31.34 11.66 -13.57
CA ASN A 170 31.30 12.14 -14.96
C ASN A 170 30.06 11.65 -15.72
N ALA A 171 29.59 10.41 -15.48
CA ALA A 171 28.36 9.89 -16.07
C ALA A 171 27.12 10.58 -15.46
N LEU A 172 27.08 10.74 -14.13
CA LEU A 172 25.99 11.48 -13.47
C LEU A 172 25.88 12.92 -14.02
N ASP A 173 27.00 13.63 -14.17
CA ASP A 173 27.03 15.01 -14.69
C ASP A 173 26.61 15.06 -16.16
N TYR A 174 27.05 14.07 -16.97
CA TYR A 174 26.66 13.95 -18.36
C TYR A 174 25.14 13.76 -18.51
N TYR A 175 24.56 12.75 -17.81
CA TYR A 175 23.15 12.44 -17.94
C TYR A 175 22.26 13.52 -17.33
N ARG A 176 22.64 14.17 -16.23
CA ARG A 176 21.92 15.35 -15.69
C ARG A 176 21.82 16.50 -16.69
N LYS A 177 22.87 16.72 -17.45
CA LYS A 177 22.87 17.77 -18.47
C LYS A 177 22.10 17.35 -19.72
N GLU A 178 22.33 16.15 -20.21
CA GLU A 178 21.71 15.62 -21.43
C GLU A 178 20.20 15.42 -21.28
N LEU A 179 19.74 14.97 -20.09
CA LEU A 179 18.35 14.64 -19.82
C LEU A 179 17.64 15.70 -18.95
N TYR A 180 18.12 16.94 -18.97
CA TYR A 180 17.58 18.00 -18.10
C TYR A 180 16.06 18.11 -18.14
N PHE A 181 15.43 18.15 -19.32
CA PHE A 181 13.98 18.27 -19.47
C PHE A 181 13.23 17.01 -19.06
N GLU A 182 13.85 15.84 -19.22
CA GLU A 182 13.26 14.57 -18.77
C GLU A 182 13.27 14.48 -17.25
N ILE A 183 14.33 14.93 -16.61
CA ILE A 183 14.45 15.01 -15.15
C ILE A 183 13.41 16.00 -14.59
N GLU A 184 13.32 17.21 -15.15
CA GLU A 184 12.32 18.20 -14.72
C GLU A 184 10.89 17.69 -14.91
N PHE A 185 10.60 16.91 -15.96
CA PHE A 185 9.31 16.26 -16.14
C PHE A 185 9.01 15.24 -15.05
N GLN A 186 9.97 14.41 -14.65
CA GLN A 186 9.79 13.50 -13.53
C GLN A 186 9.53 14.26 -12.22
N GLU A 187 10.27 15.32 -11.95
CA GLU A 187 10.09 16.20 -10.80
C GLU A 187 8.71 16.89 -10.81
N TYR A 188 8.26 17.35 -12.00
CA TYR A 188 6.93 17.93 -12.20
C TYR A 188 5.82 16.95 -11.82
N MET A 189 5.90 15.70 -12.26
CA MET A 189 4.91 14.68 -11.90
C MET A 189 4.89 14.43 -10.38
N GLN A 190 6.05 14.39 -9.73
CA GLN A 190 6.11 14.25 -8.28
C GLN A 190 5.51 15.46 -7.57
N PHE A 191 5.82 16.67 -8.02
CA PHE A 191 5.22 17.88 -7.47
C PHE A 191 3.70 17.85 -7.54
N LYS A 192 3.12 17.53 -8.71
CA LYS A 192 1.66 17.42 -8.88
C LYS A 192 1.04 16.31 -8.03
N PHE A 193 1.71 15.17 -7.92
CA PHE A 193 1.25 14.10 -7.04
C PHE A 193 1.17 14.57 -5.58
N TYR A 194 2.24 15.16 -5.05
CA TYR A 194 2.29 15.60 -3.65
C TYR A 194 1.33 16.76 -3.36
N GLU A 195 1.19 17.69 -4.29
CA GLU A 195 0.24 18.80 -4.18
C GLU A 195 -1.21 18.29 -4.04
N GLN A 196 -1.63 17.40 -4.94
CA GLN A 196 -2.99 16.86 -4.94
C GLN A 196 -3.22 15.90 -3.76
N TRP A 197 -2.25 15.07 -3.43
CA TRP A 197 -2.34 14.19 -2.26
C TRP A 197 -2.48 14.96 -0.95
N ALA A 198 -1.69 15.99 -0.75
CA ALA A 198 -1.79 16.81 0.45
C ALA A 198 -3.16 17.46 0.62
N LYS A 199 -3.77 17.92 -0.49
CA LYS A 199 -5.15 18.47 -0.50
C LYS A 199 -6.16 17.40 -0.09
N LEU A 200 -6.11 16.21 -0.68
CA LEU A 200 -7.01 15.09 -0.38
C LEU A 200 -6.87 14.61 1.08
N LYS A 201 -5.63 14.42 1.55
CA LYS A 201 -5.37 14.02 2.93
C LYS A 201 -5.91 15.05 3.93
N ALA A 202 -5.65 16.33 3.69
CA ALA A 202 -6.17 17.40 4.55
C ALA A 202 -7.72 17.43 4.56
N TYR A 203 -8.34 17.16 3.42
CA TYR A 203 -9.80 17.07 3.30
C TYR A 203 -10.37 15.91 4.13
N ALA A 204 -9.74 14.73 4.06
CA ALA A 204 -10.10 13.56 4.85
C ALA A 204 -9.92 13.83 6.35
N ASN A 205 -8.78 14.39 6.76
CA ASN A 205 -8.48 14.67 8.16
C ASN A 205 -9.46 15.67 8.78
N LYS A 206 -9.88 16.71 8.04
CA LYS A 206 -10.92 17.66 8.52
C LYS A 206 -12.25 16.99 8.84
N ARG A 207 -12.55 15.84 8.22
CA ARG A 207 -13.75 15.03 8.47
C ARG A 207 -13.53 13.92 9.50
N GLY A 208 -12.37 13.92 10.17
CA GLY A 208 -12.00 12.90 11.14
C GLY A 208 -11.68 11.55 10.49
N ILE A 209 -11.40 11.52 9.19
CA ILE A 209 -10.95 10.31 8.49
C ILE A 209 -9.41 10.27 8.51
N ARG A 210 -8.86 9.25 9.14
CA ARG A 210 -7.43 8.98 9.19
C ARG A 210 -7.03 8.08 8.03
N ILE A 211 -5.97 8.42 7.34
CA ILE A 211 -5.43 7.61 6.25
C ILE A 211 -4.46 6.59 6.81
N ILE A 212 -4.74 5.31 6.59
CA ILE A 212 -3.83 4.21 6.89
C ILE A 212 -3.10 3.87 5.59
N GLY A 213 -1.82 4.22 5.53
CA GLY A 213 -0.94 3.85 4.43
C GLY A 213 -0.30 2.49 4.64
N ASP A 214 0.33 1.97 3.60
CA ASP A 214 0.97 0.67 3.61
C ASP A 214 2.37 0.77 3.00
N ILE A 215 3.35 0.11 3.60
CA ILE A 215 4.71 0.04 3.08
C ILE A 215 5.25 -1.39 3.16
N PRO A 216 5.83 -1.92 2.09
CA PRO A 216 6.56 -3.18 2.16
C PRO A 216 7.87 -2.99 2.94
N ILE A 217 8.27 -4.01 3.70
CA ILE A 217 9.59 -3.97 4.37
C ILE A 217 10.71 -3.81 3.33
N TYR A 218 10.67 -4.56 2.23
CA TYR A 218 11.69 -4.52 1.19
C TYR A 218 11.38 -3.48 0.11
N VAL A 219 12.43 -3.12 -0.64
CA VAL A 219 12.33 -2.32 -1.86
C VAL A 219 12.56 -3.21 -3.09
N ALA A 220 12.14 -2.76 -4.26
CA ALA A 220 12.44 -3.47 -5.50
C ALA A 220 13.94 -3.35 -5.85
N MET A 221 14.53 -4.41 -6.45
CA MET A 221 15.90 -4.31 -6.95
C MET A 221 16.02 -3.27 -8.06
N ASP A 222 15.05 -3.22 -8.96
CA ASP A 222 14.98 -2.19 -10.01
C ASP A 222 14.31 -0.92 -9.48
N SER A 223 15.04 -0.18 -8.64
CA SER A 223 14.55 1.05 -8.00
C SER A 223 15.65 2.10 -7.85
N ALA A 224 15.25 3.34 -7.72
CA ALA A 224 16.15 4.45 -7.39
C ALA A 224 16.81 4.25 -6.01
N ASP A 225 16.11 3.57 -5.08
CA ASP A 225 16.63 3.29 -3.73
C ASP A 225 17.90 2.45 -3.76
N THR A 226 17.88 1.35 -4.51
CA THR A 226 19.02 0.42 -4.64
C THR A 226 20.13 1.02 -5.50
N TRP A 227 19.75 1.69 -6.60
CA TRP A 227 20.73 2.34 -7.48
C TRP A 227 21.45 3.49 -6.79
N ALA A 228 20.73 4.32 -6.02
CA ALA A 228 21.34 5.46 -5.34
C ALA A 228 22.10 5.07 -4.07
N ASN A 229 21.73 3.97 -3.41
CA ASN A 229 22.27 3.55 -2.11
C ASN A 229 22.68 2.07 -2.08
N PRO A 230 23.49 1.57 -3.04
CA PRO A 230 23.79 0.13 -3.13
C PRO A 230 24.46 -0.42 -1.88
N GLY A 231 25.22 0.38 -1.15
CA GLY A 231 25.89 -0.02 0.09
C GLY A 231 24.96 -0.34 1.27
N LEU A 232 23.65 -0.01 1.17
CA LEU A 232 22.65 -0.36 2.17
C LEU A 232 22.06 -1.77 2.00
N PHE A 233 22.37 -2.44 0.90
CA PHE A 233 21.83 -3.75 0.53
C PHE A 233 22.93 -4.79 0.38
N LYS A 234 22.59 -6.08 0.46
CA LYS A 234 23.51 -7.21 0.26
C LYS A 234 23.78 -7.41 -1.24
N LEU A 235 24.55 -6.50 -1.81
CA LEU A 235 25.01 -6.53 -3.20
C LEU A 235 26.52 -6.81 -3.23
N ASP A 236 27.00 -7.38 -4.33
CA ASP A 236 28.42 -7.57 -4.61
C ASP A 236 29.08 -6.30 -5.21
N GLU A 237 30.33 -6.41 -5.65
CA GLU A 237 31.08 -5.31 -6.27
C GLU A 237 30.50 -4.85 -7.62
N ASN A 238 29.69 -5.67 -8.27
CA ASN A 238 28.98 -5.36 -9.52
C ASN A 238 27.56 -4.81 -9.27
N ASN A 239 27.19 -4.64 -8.01
CA ASN A 239 25.85 -4.29 -7.56
C ASN A 239 24.79 -5.36 -7.93
N GLU A 240 25.19 -6.65 -8.01
CA GLU A 240 24.24 -7.75 -8.11
C GLU A 240 23.89 -8.28 -6.71
N PRO A 241 22.63 -8.70 -6.47
CA PRO A 241 22.25 -9.28 -5.19
C PRO A 241 23.08 -10.55 -4.89
N THR A 242 23.55 -10.70 -3.66
CA THR A 242 24.14 -11.95 -3.19
C THR A 242 23.07 -12.89 -2.64
N GLN A 243 22.02 -12.32 -2.10
CA GLN A 243 20.86 -12.98 -1.53
C GLN A 243 19.63 -12.12 -1.76
N VAL A 244 18.46 -12.77 -1.83
CA VAL A 244 17.16 -12.11 -2.02
C VAL A 244 16.14 -12.57 -0.98
N ALA A 245 15.11 -11.76 -0.79
CA ALA A 245 14.03 -12.03 0.15
C ALA A 245 13.03 -13.07 -0.37
N GLY A 246 12.37 -13.73 0.56
CA GLY A 246 11.25 -14.62 0.31
C GLY A 246 10.72 -15.25 1.60
N CYS A 247 9.97 -16.31 1.44
CA CYS A 247 9.47 -17.14 2.54
C CYS A 247 9.80 -18.61 2.30
N PRO A 248 10.05 -19.39 3.38
CA PRO A 248 10.32 -20.82 3.25
C PRO A 248 9.09 -21.58 2.71
N PRO A 249 9.30 -22.84 2.25
CA PRO A 249 8.20 -23.75 2.02
C PRO A 249 7.32 -23.93 3.26
N ASP A 250 6.01 -23.93 3.05
CA ASP A 250 4.98 -24.08 4.09
C ASP A 250 3.81 -24.94 3.60
N GLY A 251 2.73 -25.00 4.38
CA GLY A 251 1.51 -25.73 4.02
C GLY A 251 0.77 -25.16 2.80
N PHE A 252 1.05 -23.93 2.40
CA PHE A 252 0.42 -23.26 1.25
C PHE A 252 1.30 -23.28 0.00
N SER A 253 2.62 -23.35 0.17
CA SER A 253 3.59 -23.40 -0.95
C SER A 253 4.71 -24.38 -0.69
N ALA A 254 4.69 -25.50 -1.39
CA ALA A 254 5.74 -26.55 -1.31
C ALA A 254 7.14 -26.09 -1.75
N THR A 255 7.23 -24.97 -2.47
CA THR A 255 8.49 -24.38 -2.94
C THR A 255 8.84 -23.09 -2.19
N GLY A 256 8.00 -22.65 -1.28
CA GLY A 256 8.07 -21.34 -0.67
C GLY A 256 7.75 -20.21 -1.64
N GLN A 257 8.08 -18.99 -1.25
CA GLN A 257 7.89 -17.80 -2.09
C GLN A 257 9.25 -17.13 -2.32
N LEU A 258 9.60 -16.93 -3.58
CA LEU A 258 10.77 -16.18 -4.00
C LEU A 258 10.32 -14.78 -4.43
N TRP A 259 10.55 -13.76 -3.58
CA TRP A 259 10.14 -12.39 -3.87
C TRP A 259 11.16 -11.61 -4.70
N GLY A 260 12.44 -11.96 -4.59
CA GLY A 260 13.50 -11.37 -5.40
C GLY A 260 13.98 -9.99 -4.94
N ASN A 261 13.42 -9.42 -3.86
CA ASN A 261 13.86 -8.15 -3.32
C ASN A 261 15.25 -8.26 -2.70
N PRO A 262 16.14 -7.26 -2.83
CA PRO A 262 17.43 -7.25 -2.17
C PRO A 262 17.27 -7.16 -0.66
N LEU A 263 18.16 -7.84 0.07
CA LEU A 263 18.19 -7.81 1.52
C LEU A 263 19.04 -6.64 2.04
N TYR A 264 18.66 -6.11 3.21
CA TYR A 264 19.37 -5.01 3.84
C TYR A 264 20.69 -5.45 4.49
N ARG A 265 21.69 -4.59 4.45
CA ARG A 265 22.88 -4.67 5.29
C ARG A 265 22.60 -4.02 6.64
N TRP A 266 21.97 -4.78 7.53
CA TRP A 266 21.58 -4.27 8.85
C TRP A 266 22.75 -3.81 9.72
N ASP A 267 23.96 -4.33 9.48
CA ASP A 267 25.21 -3.83 10.07
C ASP A 267 25.50 -2.38 9.67
N VAL A 268 25.37 -2.05 8.40
CA VAL A 268 25.57 -0.71 7.87
C VAL A 268 24.47 0.23 8.36
N HIS A 269 23.22 -0.21 8.31
CA HIS A 269 22.09 0.57 8.83
C HIS A 269 22.27 0.90 10.32
N ARG A 270 22.69 -0.07 11.15
CA ARG A 270 22.94 0.17 12.57
C ARG A 270 24.08 1.16 12.77
N ASN A 271 25.19 1.03 12.04
CA ASN A 271 26.35 1.91 12.13
C ASN A 271 26.04 3.36 11.74
N THR A 272 25.04 3.60 10.89
CA THR A 272 24.56 4.93 10.50
C THR A 272 23.37 5.42 11.34
N GLY A 273 23.03 4.75 12.44
CA GLY A 273 21.86 5.07 13.27
C GLY A 273 20.55 4.92 12.53
N PHE A 274 20.46 3.96 11.60
CA PHE A 274 19.30 3.69 10.76
C PHE A 274 18.80 4.89 9.94
N GLU A 275 19.68 5.80 9.57
CA GLU A 275 19.33 7.09 8.96
C GLU A 275 18.40 6.96 7.75
N TRP A 276 18.63 5.99 6.86
CA TRP A 276 17.78 5.75 5.70
C TRP A 276 16.37 5.33 6.11
N TRP A 277 16.24 4.42 7.09
CA TRP A 277 14.95 3.98 7.62
C TRP A 277 14.20 5.10 8.35
N ILE A 278 14.93 5.95 9.09
CA ILE A 278 14.34 7.13 9.74
C ILE A 278 13.77 8.09 8.69
N LYS A 279 14.51 8.36 7.59
CA LYS A 279 14.01 9.18 6.49
C LYS A 279 12.80 8.57 5.82
N ARG A 280 12.82 7.25 5.54
CA ARG A 280 11.70 6.52 4.95
C ARG A 280 10.43 6.63 5.81
N LEU A 281 10.53 6.34 7.11
CA LEU A 281 9.40 6.41 8.01
C LEU A 281 8.92 7.85 8.25
N ALA A 282 9.82 8.80 8.40
CA ALA A 282 9.45 10.22 8.49
C ALA A 282 8.64 10.67 7.27
N HIS A 283 9.08 10.27 6.08
CA HIS A 283 8.36 10.51 4.84
C HIS A 283 6.95 9.86 4.85
N CYS A 284 6.86 8.60 5.25
CA CYS A 284 5.58 7.90 5.37
C CYS A 284 4.62 8.61 6.34
N PHE A 285 5.10 9.12 7.48
CA PHE A 285 4.25 9.86 8.43
C PHE A 285 3.84 11.25 7.97
N ASN A 286 4.50 11.82 6.98
CA ASN A 286 4.00 13.01 6.27
C ASN A 286 2.88 12.64 5.30
N MET A 287 3.00 11.46 4.67
CA MET A 287 2.03 10.95 3.71
C MET A 287 0.76 10.40 4.38
N TYR A 288 0.88 9.73 5.52
CA TYR A 288 -0.19 8.96 6.16
C TYR A 288 -0.32 9.33 7.64
N ASP A 289 -1.50 9.05 8.21
CA ASP A 289 -1.75 9.23 9.65
C ASP A 289 -1.38 7.98 10.46
N VAL A 290 -1.46 6.83 9.82
CA VAL A 290 -1.09 5.51 10.35
C VAL A 290 -0.31 4.77 9.26
N VAL A 291 0.71 4.03 9.62
CA VAL A 291 1.52 3.24 8.67
C VAL A 291 1.42 1.76 9.00
N ARG A 292 0.85 0.96 8.10
CA ARG A 292 0.96 -0.49 8.15
C ARG A 292 2.32 -0.87 7.55
N ILE A 293 3.11 -1.63 8.30
CA ILE A 293 4.36 -2.18 7.78
C ILE A 293 4.13 -3.64 7.44
N ASP A 294 4.19 -3.92 6.14
CA ASP A 294 4.04 -5.25 5.58
C ASP A 294 5.25 -6.12 5.92
N HIS A 295 4.99 -7.40 6.22
CA HIS A 295 5.98 -8.40 6.62
C HIS A 295 6.84 -7.97 7.83
N PHE A 296 6.20 -7.50 8.89
CA PHE A 296 6.88 -6.97 10.10
C PHE A 296 7.84 -7.98 10.76
N ARG A 297 7.55 -9.28 10.63
CA ARG A 297 8.43 -10.34 11.14
C ARG A 297 9.85 -10.25 10.60
N GLY A 298 10.06 -9.71 9.40
CA GLY A 298 11.37 -9.54 8.78
C GLY A 298 12.34 -8.64 9.57
N PHE A 299 11.84 -7.87 10.54
CA PHE A 299 12.69 -7.12 11.46
C PHE A 299 13.22 -7.98 12.61
N ASP A 300 12.60 -9.09 12.96
CA ASP A 300 13.14 -10.09 13.89
C ASP A 300 14.07 -11.05 13.16
N GLU A 301 13.49 -11.82 12.24
CA GLU A 301 14.21 -12.75 11.37
C GLU A 301 13.64 -12.68 9.95
N TYR A 302 14.53 -12.60 8.97
CA TYR A 302 14.17 -12.60 7.56
C TYR A 302 14.73 -13.83 6.84
N TYR A 303 14.00 -14.29 5.84
CA TYR A 303 14.40 -15.46 5.07
C TYR A 303 15.26 -15.05 3.88
N ALA A 304 16.50 -15.50 3.85
CA ALA A 304 17.48 -15.21 2.82
C ALA A 304 17.60 -16.39 1.85
N ILE A 305 17.47 -16.10 0.56
CA ILE A 305 17.56 -17.09 -0.51
C ILE A 305 18.76 -16.75 -1.38
N PRO A 306 19.63 -17.71 -1.77
CA PRO A 306 20.74 -17.44 -2.68
C PRO A 306 20.22 -16.80 -3.98
N TYR A 307 20.88 -15.73 -4.42
CA TYR A 307 20.53 -15.12 -5.70
C TYR A 307 20.73 -16.11 -6.86
N GLY A 308 19.78 -16.13 -7.79
CA GLY A 308 19.78 -17.06 -8.92
C GLY A 308 19.06 -18.39 -8.68
N ASP A 309 18.61 -18.67 -7.44
CA ASP A 309 17.77 -19.83 -7.17
C ASP A 309 16.40 -19.66 -7.83
N LYS A 310 15.78 -20.78 -8.19
CA LYS A 310 14.47 -20.81 -8.86
C LYS A 310 13.29 -20.88 -7.89
N ASP A 311 13.56 -21.25 -6.64
CA ASP A 311 12.58 -21.39 -5.56
C ASP A 311 13.21 -21.06 -4.20
N ALA A 312 12.42 -21.11 -3.13
CA ALA A 312 12.85 -20.73 -1.80
C ALA A 312 13.37 -21.89 -0.93
N LYS A 313 13.57 -23.09 -1.49
CA LYS A 313 13.92 -24.30 -0.70
C LYS A 313 15.28 -24.24 -0.03
N ARG A 314 16.24 -23.54 -0.61
CA ARG A 314 17.64 -23.50 -0.10
C ARG A 314 17.92 -22.26 0.76
N GLY A 315 16.90 -21.52 1.15
CA GLY A 315 17.06 -20.35 1.99
C GLY A 315 17.30 -20.70 3.47
N TRP A 316 17.63 -19.69 4.25
CA TRP A 316 17.81 -19.77 5.69
C TRP A 316 17.38 -18.48 6.39
N TRP A 317 17.17 -18.58 7.71
CA TRP A 317 16.80 -17.43 8.52
C TRP A 317 18.03 -16.65 8.98
N GLU A 318 17.96 -15.33 8.88
CA GLU A 318 18.95 -14.40 9.40
C GLU A 318 18.29 -13.37 10.34
N LYS A 319 19.07 -12.89 11.31
CA LYS A 319 18.58 -11.90 12.29
C LYS A 319 18.42 -10.52 11.68
N GLY A 320 17.25 -9.93 11.91
CA GLY A 320 16.94 -8.54 11.62
C GLY A 320 17.47 -7.55 12.68
N PRO A 321 17.11 -6.27 12.57
CA PRO A 321 17.55 -5.23 13.50
C PRO A 321 16.81 -5.27 14.84
N GLY A 322 15.66 -5.94 14.92
CA GLY A 322 14.82 -6.03 16.10
C GLY A 322 14.40 -4.67 16.65
N MET A 323 14.31 -4.57 17.97
CA MET A 323 13.92 -3.35 18.68
C MET A 323 14.92 -2.20 18.52
N ASP A 324 16.17 -2.43 18.10
CA ASP A 324 17.14 -1.35 17.91
C ASP A 324 16.64 -0.31 16.90
N LEU A 325 16.00 -0.77 15.81
CA LEU A 325 15.38 0.12 14.83
C LEU A 325 14.22 0.90 15.47
N PHE A 326 13.27 0.23 16.13
CA PHE A 326 12.05 0.86 16.62
C PHE A 326 12.30 1.78 17.83
N ARG A 327 13.28 1.48 18.67
CA ARG A 327 13.76 2.41 19.71
C ARG A 327 14.35 3.67 19.08
N THR A 328 15.13 3.52 18.00
CA THR A 328 15.69 4.67 17.26
C THR A 328 14.59 5.49 16.59
N VAL A 329 13.59 4.84 15.98
CA VAL A 329 12.41 5.50 15.39
C VAL A 329 11.69 6.31 16.47
N SER A 330 11.37 5.70 17.62
CA SER A 330 10.69 6.39 18.74
C SER A 330 11.52 7.56 19.27
N TYR A 331 12.82 7.41 19.38
CA TYR A 331 13.72 8.48 19.84
C TYR A 331 13.78 9.65 18.86
N ARG A 332 13.90 9.35 17.55
CA ARG A 332 14.09 10.36 16.49
C ARG A 332 12.80 11.03 16.02
N LEU A 333 11.71 10.28 15.94
CA LEU A 333 10.45 10.72 15.36
C LEU A 333 9.31 10.88 16.38
N GLY A 334 9.54 10.48 17.66
CA GLY A 334 8.50 10.42 18.68
C GLY A 334 7.57 9.21 18.47
N HIS A 335 6.51 9.17 19.28
CA HIS A 335 5.49 8.11 19.15
C HIS A 335 4.76 8.23 17.80
N LYS A 336 4.67 7.12 17.06
CA LYS A 336 4.02 7.01 15.76
C LYS A 336 3.03 5.87 15.76
N ASP A 337 1.94 6.06 15.03
CA ASP A 337 0.90 5.05 14.88
C ASP A 337 1.29 4.08 13.75
N ILE A 338 1.79 2.91 14.13
CA ILE A 338 2.23 1.84 13.23
C ILE A 338 1.35 0.62 13.47
N ILE A 339 0.97 -0.08 12.40
CA ILE A 339 0.35 -1.40 12.44
C ILE A 339 1.41 -2.42 12.00
N ALA A 340 1.68 -3.41 12.85
CA ALA A 340 2.58 -4.50 12.52
C ALA A 340 1.82 -5.62 11.80
N GLU A 341 2.16 -5.88 10.53
CA GLU A 341 1.63 -7.06 9.84
C GLU A 341 2.41 -8.29 10.29
N ASP A 342 1.74 -9.12 11.08
CA ASP A 342 2.25 -10.33 11.71
C ASP A 342 1.46 -11.59 11.29
N LEU A 343 0.97 -11.61 10.06
CA LEU A 343 0.20 -12.73 9.55
C LEU A 343 1.11 -13.94 9.19
N GLY A 344 0.56 -15.14 9.29
CA GLY A 344 1.25 -16.38 8.98
C GLY A 344 1.94 -17.03 10.17
N PHE A 345 3.00 -17.81 9.91
CA PHE A 345 3.69 -18.55 10.97
C PHE A 345 4.53 -17.63 11.88
N MET A 346 4.19 -17.60 13.16
CA MET A 346 4.79 -16.70 14.16
C MET A 346 5.62 -17.48 15.17
N THR A 347 6.92 -17.17 15.24
CA THR A 347 7.81 -17.66 16.31
C THR A 347 7.61 -16.83 17.58
N ASP A 348 8.03 -17.38 18.73
CA ASP A 348 7.99 -16.66 20.01
C ASP A 348 8.83 -15.37 19.98
N SER A 349 9.91 -15.32 19.20
CA SER A 349 10.75 -14.13 19.07
C SER A 349 10.02 -13.01 18.30
N VAL A 350 9.28 -13.34 17.26
CA VAL A 350 8.46 -12.39 16.52
C VAL A 350 7.31 -11.86 17.38
N LYS A 351 6.62 -12.75 18.11
CA LYS A 351 5.57 -12.35 19.06
C LYS A 351 6.13 -11.35 20.10
N ARG A 352 7.30 -11.65 20.67
CA ARG A 352 7.99 -10.71 21.60
C ARG A 352 8.33 -9.38 20.95
N LEU A 353 8.83 -9.37 19.70
CA LEU A 353 9.13 -8.12 19.00
C LEU A 353 7.87 -7.24 18.84
N VAL A 354 6.74 -7.82 18.45
CA VAL A 354 5.47 -7.10 18.30
C VAL A 354 5.02 -6.57 19.67
N GLU A 355 5.06 -7.39 20.73
CA GLU A 355 4.70 -6.99 22.09
C GLU A 355 5.59 -5.85 22.62
N GLU A 356 6.91 -5.96 22.48
CA GLU A 356 7.87 -4.94 22.93
C GLU A 356 7.73 -3.63 22.14
N SER A 357 7.37 -3.71 20.86
CA SER A 357 7.13 -2.51 20.04
C SER A 357 5.90 -1.73 20.48
N GLY A 358 4.93 -2.41 21.11
CA GLY A 358 3.64 -1.86 21.49
C GLY A 358 2.72 -1.57 20.30
N TYR A 359 3.11 -1.96 19.08
CA TYR A 359 2.29 -1.75 17.88
C TYR A 359 1.13 -2.75 17.81
N PRO A 360 -0.08 -2.30 17.41
CA PRO A 360 -1.17 -3.24 17.17
C PRO A 360 -0.82 -4.22 16.06
N ASN A 361 -1.12 -5.48 16.32
CA ASN A 361 -0.99 -6.57 15.36
C ASN A 361 -2.27 -6.75 14.54
N MET A 362 -2.24 -7.62 13.53
CA MET A 362 -3.36 -7.86 12.63
C MET A 362 -4.10 -9.16 12.97
N LYS A 363 -5.42 -9.13 12.81
CA LYS A 363 -6.32 -10.29 12.94
C LYS A 363 -7.19 -10.36 11.71
N VAL A 364 -7.21 -11.49 11.03
CA VAL A 364 -8.01 -11.74 9.82
C VAL A 364 -8.97 -12.87 10.10
N ILE A 365 -10.28 -12.61 10.05
CA ILE A 365 -11.30 -13.60 10.45
C ILE A 365 -11.35 -14.80 9.49
N GLU A 366 -11.01 -14.64 8.22
CA GLU A 366 -10.93 -15.75 7.27
C GLU A 366 -9.94 -16.84 7.70
N PHE A 367 -8.91 -16.51 8.49
CA PHE A 367 -7.93 -17.48 8.98
C PHE A 367 -8.39 -18.24 10.23
N ALA A 368 -9.56 -17.90 10.78
CA ALA A 368 -10.05 -18.52 12.01
C ALA A 368 -10.70 -19.88 11.82
N PHE A 369 -10.98 -20.29 10.57
CA PHE A 369 -11.80 -21.46 10.25
C PHE A 369 -11.11 -22.39 9.24
N ASP A 370 -9.90 -22.86 9.56
CA ASP A 370 -9.15 -23.83 8.76
C ASP A 370 -9.19 -25.19 9.48
N GLU A 371 -9.82 -26.20 8.88
CA GLU A 371 -9.93 -27.56 9.44
C GLU A 371 -8.57 -28.27 9.58
N ARG A 372 -7.56 -27.81 8.81
CA ARG A 372 -6.21 -28.36 8.84
C ARG A 372 -5.36 -27.78 9.96
N ASP A 373 -5.85 -26.74 10.62
CA ASP A 373 -5.09 -26.05 11.64
C ASP A 373 -5.01 -26.87 12.93
N THR A 374 -3.79 -27.07 13.40
CA THR A 374 -3.49 -27.82 14.62
C THR A 374 -3.39 -26.95 15.88
N GLY A 375 -3.87 -25.71 15.84
CA GLY A 375 -3.96 -24.85 17.01
C GLY A 375 -3.66 -23.35 16.83
N ASN A 376 -3.36 -22.90 15.62
CA ASN A 376 -3.08 -21.48 15.36
C ASN A 376 -4.31 -20.66 14.93
N ALA A 377 -5.33 -21.28 14.31
CA ALA A 377 -6.55 -20.61 13.92
C ALA A 377 -7.27 -19.96 15.12
N SER A 378 -7.11 -20.52 16.32
CA SER A 378 -7.65 -19.93 17.54
C SER A 378 -7.17 -18.52 17.82
N ASP A 379 -5.98 -18.12 17.37
CA ASP A 379 -5.44 -16.76 17.52
C ASP A 379 -6.23 -15.74 16.69
N TYR A 380 -6.97 -16.18 15.67
CA TYR A 380 -7.82 -15.36 14.80
C TYR A 380 -9.29 -15.34 15.21
N LEU A 381 -9.69 -16.14 16.22
CA LEU A 381 -11.07 -16.13 16.73
C LEU A 381 -11.30 -14.89 17.62
N PRO A 382 -12.38 -14.12 17.41
CA PRO A 382 -12.61 -12.84 18.08
C PRO A 382 -12.63 -12.86 19.60
N HIS A 383 -12.99 -13.98 20.22
CA HIS A 383 -12.99 -14.13 21.68
C HIS A 383 -11.57 -14.22 22.29
N ASN A 384 -10.54 -14.44 21.45
CA ASN A 384 -9.14 -14.48 21.87
C ASN A 384 -8.37 -13.18 21.58
N TYR A 385 -9.04 -12.15 21.01
CA TYR A 385 -8.37 -10.89 20.72
C TYR A 385 -8.05 -10.10 22.00
N ASN A 386 -7.00 -9.28 21.92
CA ASN A 386 -6.78 -8.18 22.82
C ASN A 386 -7.23 -6.86 22.14
N ASN A 387 -7.24 -5.76 22.89
CA ASN A 387 -7.65 -4.45 22.36
C ASN A 387 -6.58 -3.76 21.51
N ASN A 388 -5.31 -4.19 21.62
CA ASN A 388 -4.20 -3.65 20.83
C ASN A 388 -4.02 -4.44 19.52
N CYS A 389 -5.08 -4.59 18.75
CA CYS A 389 -5.03 -5.22 17.43
C CYS A 389 -5.96 -4.51 16.44
N VAL A 390 -5.73 -4.78 15.17
CA VAL A 390 -6.57 -4.38 14.05
C VAL A 390 -7.20 -5.62 13.46
N VAL A 391 -8.53 -5.69 13.44
CA VAL A 391 -9.27 -6.81 12.85
C VAL A 391 -9.76 -6.50 11.45
N TYR A 392 -9.67 -7.48 10.58
CA TYR A 392 -10.11 -7.47 9.18
C TYR A 392 -11.06 -8.64 8.93
N THR A 393 -11.99 -8.48 7.98
CA THR A 393 -12.64 -9.65 7.36
C THR A 393 -11.64 -10.40 6.49
N GLY A 394 -11.01 -9.73 5.56
CA GLY A 394 -9.88 -10.11 4.76
C GLY A 394 -9.04 -8.88 4.44
N THR A 395 -7.84 -9.06 3.88
CA THR A 395 -6.96 -7.99 3.37
C THR A 395 -7.09 -7.88 1.84
N HIS A 396 -6.24 -7.06 1.21
CA HIS A 396 -6.14 -7.00 -0.25
C HIS A 396 -5.58 -8.28 -0.89
N ASP A 397 -4.92 -9.15 -0.11
CA ASP A 397 -4.37 -10.43 -0.56
C ASP A 397 -5.34 -11.60 -0.41
N ASN A 398 -6.37 -11.41 0.41
CA ASN A 398 -7.39 -12.42 0.64
C ASN A 398 -8.42 -12.44 -0.50
N GLU A 399 -9.27 -13.44 -0.47
CA GLU A 399 -10.50 -13.45 -1.25
C GLU A 399 -11.46 -12.37 -0.73
N THR A 400 -12.53 -12.08 -1.46
CA THR A 400 -13.64 -11.37 -0.84
C THR A 400 -14.34 -12.30 0.15
N LEU A 401 -14.91 -11.76 1.21
CA LEU A 401 -15.56 -12.56 2.25
C LEU A 401 -16.63 -13.52 1.68
N LEU A 402 -17.40 -13.04 0.69
CA LEU A 402 -18.40 -13.87 0.02
C LEU A 402 -17.75 -14.96 -0.85
N GLY A 403 -16.68 -14.62 -1.57
CA GLY A 403 -15.91 -15.56 -2.38
C GLY A 403 -15.25 -16.63 -1.50
N TRP A 404 -14.59 -16.20 -0.42
CA TRP A 404 -13.98 -17.09 0.56
C TRP A 404 -15.02 -18.08 1.14
N PHE A 405 -16.18 -17.59 1.60
CA PHE A 405 -17.21 -18.47 2.17
C PHE A 405 -17.78 -19.44 1.13
N ALA A 406 -17.80 -19.07 -0.13
CA ALA A 406 -18.20 -19.97 -1.23
C ALA A 406 -17.14 -21.04 -1.56
N ASP A 407 -15.86 -20.75 -1.35
CA ASP A 407 -14.75 -21.60 -1.78
C ASP A 407 -14.20 -22.54 -0.69
N ILE A 408 -14.45 -22.25 0.61
CA ILE A 408 -14.05 -23.11 1.73
C ILE A 408 -14.81 -24.44 1.74
N THR A 409 -14.26 -25.44 2.45
CA THR A 409 -14.85 -26.78 2.52
C THR A 409 -16.24 -26.78 3.21
N PRO A 410 -17.07 -27.79 2.99
CA PRO A 410 -18.34 -27.92 3.72
C PRO A 410 -18.17 -27.97 5.24
N GLU A 411 -17.06 -28.57 5.70
CA GLU A 411 -16.67 -28.67 7.11
C GLU A 411 -16.35 -27.29 7.69
N GLU A 412 -15.56 -26.50 6.99
CA GLU A 412 -15.23 -25.14 7.39
C GLU A 412 -16.46 -24.22 7.38
N ARG A 413 -17.35 -24.35 6.37
CA ARG A 413 -18.65 -23.64 6.38
C ARG A 413 -19.49 -24.02 7.58
N HIS A 414 -19.47 -25.30 7.98
CA HIS A 414 -20.16 -25.74 9.16
C HIS A 414 -19.57 -25.11 10.42
N MET A 415 -18.23 -25.07 10.57
CA MET A 415 -17.55 -24.40 11.69
C MET A 415 -17.95 -22.93 11.80
N VAL A 416 -17.98 -22.19 10.68
CA VAL A 416 -18.44 -20.80 10.65
C VAL A 416 -19.88 -20.68 11.16
N ARG A 417 -20.79 -21.53 10.66
CA ARG A 417 -22.20 -21.51 11.05
C ARG A 417 -22.40 -21.86 12.52
N GLU A 418 -21.67 -22.85 13.06
CA GLU A 418 -21.68 -23.20 14.47
C GLU A 418 -21.17 -22.03 15.32
N TYR A 419 -20.07 -21.41 14.95
CA TYR A 419 -19.50 -20.26 15.68
C TYR A 419 -20.46 -19.07 15.73
N LEU A 420 -21.15 -18.80 14.62
CA LEU A 420 -22.16 -17.73 14.52
C LEU A 420 -23.52 -18.17 15.12
N TRP A 421 -23.69 -19.43 15.41
CA TRP A 421 -25.00 -20.05 15.78
C TRP A 421 -26.10 -19.74 14.75
N ASN A 422 -25.74 -19.79 13.45
CA ASN A 422 -26.62 -19.42 12.34
C ASN A 422 -26.61 -20.45 11.22
N PHE A 423 -27.63 -21.30 11.17
CA PHE A 423 -27.77 -22.38 10.21
C PHE A 423 -28.79 -22.12 9.09
N HIS A 424 -29.48 -20.96 9.14
CA HIS A 424 -30.62 -20.69 8.28
C HIS A 424 -30.38 -19.63 7.21
N ASP A 425 -29.49 -18.67 7.47
CA ASP A 425 -29.19 -17.60 6.51
C ASP A 425 -28.48 -18.14 5.26
N ASP A 426 -28.71 -17.47 4.14
CA ASP A 426 -27.93 -17.65 2.92
C ASP A 426 -26.47 -17.15 3.11
N GLU A 427 -25.63 -17.37 2.11
CA GLU A 427 -24.22 -17.02 2.16
C GLU A 427 -24.01 -15.51 2.44
N LYS A 428 -24.83 -14.64 1.84
CA LYS A 428 -24.79 -13.20 2.09
C LYS A 428 -25.18 -12.84 3.52
N GLY A 429 -26.16 -13.53 4.08
CA GLY A 429 -26.55 -13.37 5.48
C GLY A 429 -25.44 -13.77 6.44
N ILE A 430 -24.74 -14.89 6.17
CA ILE A 430 -23.56 -15.31 6.93
C ILE A 430 -22.44 -14.26 6.84
N CYS A 431 -22.11 -13.75 5.66
CA CYS A 431 -21.10 -12.69 5.51
C CYS A 431 -21.46 -11.43 6.31
N ARG A 432 -22.74 -10.98 6.28
CA ARG A 432 -23.18 -9.86 7.14
C ARG A 432 -23.00 -10.17 8.63
N ASN A 433 -23.25 -11.39 9.06
CA ASN A 433 -23.03 -11.78 10.46
C ASN A 433 -21.54 -11.82 10.81
N MET A 434 -20.67 -12.24 9.91
CA MET A 434 -19.21 -12.17 10.11
C MET A 434 -18.72 -10.72 10.21
N ILE A 435 -19.21 -9.80 9.37
CA ILE A 435 -18.95 -8.36 9.51
C ILE A 435 -19.38 -7.85 10.90
N ARG A 436 -20.58 -8.24 11.36
CA ARG A 436 -21.06 -7.86 12.70
C ARG A 436 -20.18 -8.44 13.80
N LEU A 437 -19.69 -9.66 13.63
CA LEU A 437 -18.81 -10.34 14.58
C LEU A 437 -17.48 -9.54 14.74
N VAL A 438 -16.80 -9.19 13.67
CA VAL A 438 -15.55 -8.44 13.76
C VAL A 438 -15.77 -7.00 14.25
N MET A 439 -16.86 -6.35 13.86
CA MET A 439 -17.28 -5.04 14.39
C MET A 439 -17.57 -5.09 15.89
N GLY A 440 -18.11 -6.18 16.39
CA GLY A 440 -18.41 -6.43 17.80
C GLY A 440 -17.20 -6.80 18.66
N SER A 441 -16.07 -7.20 18.06
CA SER A 441 -14.86 -7.65 18.76
C SER A 441 -14.24 -6.55 19.63
N VAL A 442 -13.32 -6.92 20.51
CA VAL A 442 -12.59 -5.99 21.40
C VAL A 442 -11.45 -5.24 20.68
N ALA A 443 -11.14 -5.58 19.44
CA ALA A 443 -10.08 -4.95 18.67
C ALA A 443 -10.21 -3.42 18.65
N GLY A 444 -9.09 -2.71 18.78
CA GLY A 444 -9.06 -1.23 18.76
C GLY A 444 -9.52 -0.67 17.43
N ARG A 445 -9.11 -1.29 16.32
CA ARG A 445 -9.56 -0.95 14.95
C ARG A 445 -10.23 -2.14 14.29
N CYS A 446 -11.20 -1.84 13.42
CA CYS A 446 -11.86 -2.82 12.55
C CYS A 446 -11.87 -2.25 11.12
N ILE A 447 -11.11 -2.85 10.22
CA ILE A 447 -10.99 -2.42 8.84
C ILE A 447 -11.59 -3.51 7.93
N ILE A 448 -12.51 -3.12 7.07
CA ILE A 448 -13.23 -4.05 6.19
C ILE A 448 -13.08 -3.59 4.75
N PRO A 449 -12.70 -4.48 3.81
CA PRO A 449 -12.71 -4.18 2.40
C PRO A 449 -14.11 -3.74 1.94
N ILE A 450 -14.19 -2.73 1.08
CA ILE A 450 -15.50 -2.25 0.58
C ILE A 450 -16.26 -3.37 -0.14
N GLN A 451 -15.55 -4.30 -0.78
CA GLN A 451 -16.13 -5.45 -1.47
C GLN A 451 -16.97 -6.33 -0.54
N ASP A 452 -16.55 -6.45 0.73
CA ASP A 452 -17.23 -7.29 1.72
C ASP A 452 -18.53 -6.62 2.19
N TYR A 453 -18.53 -5.32 2.39
CA TYR A 453 -19.77 -4.57 2.63
C TYR A 453 -20.73 -4.66 1.45
N LEU A 454 -20.22 -4.66 0.22
CA LEU A 454 -21.00 -4.79 -1.01
C LEU A 454 -21.40 -6.25 -1.30
N LEU A 455 -20.90 -7.21 -0.55
CA LEU A 455 -21.14 -8.66 -0.75
C LEU A 455 -20.80 -9.11 -2.19
N LEU A 456 -19.64 -8.69 -2.67
CA LEU A 456 -19.12 -9.06 -3.98
C LEU A 456 -18.35 -10.39 -3.91
N ASP A 457 -18.42 -11.15 -5.01
CA ASP A 457 -17.66 -12.40 -5.17
C ASP A 457 -16.18 -12.14 -5.55
N ASN A 458 -15.42 -13.22 -5.76
CA ASN A 458 -13.99 -13.19 -6.09
C ASN A 458 -13.63 -12.47 -7.41
N LYS A 459 -14.62 -12.06 -8.22
CA LYS A 459 -14.36 -11.18 -9.37
C LYS A 459 -13.93 -9.78 -8.94
N ALA A 460 -14.24 -9.40 -7.70
CA ALA A 460 -13.83 -8.15 -7.09
C ALA A 460 -12.55 -8.27 -6.24
N ARG A 461 -11.87 -9.41 -6.23
CA ARG A 461 -10.60 -9.62 -5.51
C ARG A 461 -9.53 -8.67 -6.04
N ILE A 462 -8.75 -8.06 -5.14
CA ILE A 462 -7.67 -7.12 -5.49
C ILE A 462 -6.43 -7.86 -5.95
N ASN A 463 -5.95 -8.79 -5.13
CA ASN A 463 -4.72 -9.54 -5.40
C ASN A 463 -4.88 -11.02 -5.06
N GLN A 464 -4.31 -11.86 -5.90
CA GLN A 464 -4.08 -13.27 -5.62
C GLN A 464 -2.57 -13.49 -5.62
N PRO A 465 -1.95 -13.67 -4.44
CA PRO A 465 -0.51 -13.86 -4.31
C PRO A 465 0.03 -14.95 -5.24
N SER A 466 1.25 -14.79 -5.70
CA SER A 466 1.92 -15.71 -6.62
C SER A 466 1.29 -15.85 -8.02
N THR A 467 0.45 -14.90 -8.43
CA THR A 467 -0.11 -14.84 -9.79
C THR A 467 0.21 -13.51 -10.47
N LEU A 468 0.20 -13.50 -11.81
CA LEU A 468 0.46 -12.32 -12.64
C LEU A 468 -0.71 -12.03 -13.59
N GLY A 469 -0.86 -10.75 -13.95
CA GLY A 469 -1.73 -10.28 -15.02
C GLY A 469 -3.20 -10.08 -14.67
N LYS A 470 -3.67 -10.54 -13.51
CA LYS A 470 -5.07 -10.40 -13.07
C LYS A 470 -5.24 -9.47 -11.87
N ASN A 471 -4.17 -9.15 -11.17
CA ASN A 471 -4.16 -8.43 -9.90
C ASN A 471 -4.23 -6.92 -10.08
N TRP A 472 -4.65 -6.21 -9.03
CA TRP A 472 -4.64 -4.75 -8.88
C TRP A 472 -5.57 -4.00 -9.83
N LYS A 473 -6.53 -4.68 -10.47
CA LYS A 473 -7.35 -4.15 -11.56
C LYS A 473 -8.76 -3.74 -11.15
N TRP A 474 -9.32 -4.39 -10.12
CA TRP A 474 -10.71 -4.15 -9.75
C TRP A 474 -10.96 -2.71 -9.31
N ARG A 475 -12.09 -2.15 -9.76
CA ARG A 475 -12.56 -0.81 -9.38
C ARG A 475 -14.01 -0.81 -8.93
N LEU A 476 -14.29 0.04 -7.94
CA LEU A 476 -15.63 0.40 -7.52
C LEU A 476 -16.32 1.18 -8.65
N LYS A 477 -17.60 0.86 -8.91
CA LYS A 477 -18.40 1.60 -9.89
C LYS A 477 -19.00 2.84 -9.27
N GLU A 478 -19.26 3.85 -10.10
CA GLU A 478 -19.98 5.05 -9.68
C GLU A 478 -21.35 4.68 -9.10
N GLY A 479 -21.71 5.26 -7.94
CA GLY A 479 -22.96 4.99 -7.24
C GLY A 479 -23.07 3.63 -6.53
N GLN A 480 -22.09 2.74 -6.65
CA GLN A 480 -22.13 1.42 -6.00
C GLN A 480 -22.03 1.52 -4.47
N PHE A 481 -21.29 2.49 -3.94
CA PHE A 481 -21.32 2.83 -2.51
C PHE A 481 -22.54 3.70 -2.21
N SER A 482 -23.72 3.10 -2.23
CA SER A 482 -25.01 3.77 -2.16
C SER A 482 -25.32 4.40 -0.80
N ASN A 483 -26.25 5.34 -0.77
CA ASN A 483 -26.73 5.96 0.48
C ASN A 483 -27.35 4.93 1.44
N GLU A 484 -27.95 3.87 0.93
CA GLU A 484 -28.52 2.79 1.73
C GLU A 484 -27.42 2.03 2.45
N LEU A 485 -26.35 1.66 1.73
CA LEU A 485 -25.20 0.99 2.34
C LEU A 485 -24.50 1.90 3.37
N GLN A 486 -24.33 3.18 3.08
CA GLN A 486 -23.77 4.15 4.02
C GLN A 486 -24.58 4.21 5.33
N LYS A 487 -25.91 4.19 5.25
CA LYS A 487 -26.80 4.15 6.43
C LYS A 487 -26.65 2.84 7.21
N GLU A 488 -26.57 1.67 6.54
CA GLU A 488 -26.33 0.40 7.19
C GLU A 488 -25.00 0.40 7.94
N MET A 489 -23.93 0.87 7.30
CA MET A 489 -22.61 0.98 7.93
C MET A 489 -22.60 1.95 9.11
N LEU A 490 -23.30 3.10 9.02
CA LEU A 490 -23.46 4.05 10.12
C LEU A 490 -24.13 3.41 11.32
N ILE A 491 -25.19 2.61 11.09
CA ILE A 491 -25.89 1.89 12.16
C ILE A 491 -24.94 0.91 12.83
N LEU A 492 -24.18 0.14 12.07
CA LEU A 492 -23.17 -0.80 12.61
C LEU A 492 -22.10 -0.05 13.42
N ALA A 493 -21.48 0.98 12.84
CA ALA A 493 -20.46 1.78 13.52
C ALA A 493 -20.98 2.36 14.84
N THR A 494 -22.23 2.87 14.86
CA THR A 494 -22.87 3.43 16.04
C THR A 494 -23.16 2.35 17.10
N ARG A 495 -23.73 1.21 16.71
CA ARG A 495 -24.13 0.13 17.63
C ARG A 495 -22.93 -0.52 18.29
N PHE A 496 -21.80 -0.66 17.58
CA PHE A 496 -20.59 -1.28 18.10
C PHE A 496 -19.60 -0.27 18.70
N GLY A 497 -19.99 1.02 18.86
CA GLY A 497 -19.17 2.04 19.50
C GLY A 497 -17.89 2.39 18.73
N ARG A 498 -17.98 2.40 17.37
CA ARG A 498 -16.85 2.68 16.47
C ARG A 498 -17.07 3.89 15.57
N ARG A 499 -18.19 4.60 15.75
CA ARG A 499 -18.58 5.74 14.92
C ARG A 499 -17.57 6.88 15.01
N ASN A 500 -17.22 7.46 13.88
CA ASN A 500 -16.56 8.75 13.78
C ASN A 500 -17.51 9.88 14.17
N TRP A 501 -17.24 10.51 15.32
CA TRP A 501 -18.05 11.58 15.90
C TRP A 501 -17.52 13.00 15.59
N THR A 502 -16.49 13.13 14.75
CA THR A 502 -16.00 14.46 14.33
C THR A 502 -17.15 15.26 13.71
N LEU A 503 -17.36 16.49 14.11
CA LEU A 503 -18.35 17.37 13.50
C LEU A 503 -17.92 17.74 12.07
N ASP A 504 -18.89 17.96 11.19
CA ASP A 504 -18.56 18.48 9.87
C ASP A 504 -18.14 19.95 9.97
N PRO A 505 -17.15 20.40 9.19
CA PRO A 505 -16.66 21.78 9.22
C PRO A 505 -17.73 22.85 8.95
N GLU A 506 -18.86 22.45 8.35
CA GLU A 506 -20.02 23.33 8.08
C GLU A 506 -20.98 23.39 9.27
N GLU A 507 -20.93 22.45 10.21
CA GLU A 507 -21.75 22.43 11.43
C GLU A 507 -21.12 23.23 12.59
N GLU A 508 -19.86 23.65 12.46
CA GLU A 508 -19.15 24.48 13.45
C GLU A 508 -19.45 25.99 13.30
N LYS A 509 -20.29 26.39 12.34
CA LYS A 509 -20.74 27.77 12.11
C LYS A 509 -22.17 27.97 12.61
#